data_7910b83c41e1ec5403db0af40e38c437
#
_entry.id   7910b83c41e1ec5403db0af40e38c437
#
_cell.length_a   1.000
_cell.length_b   1.000
_cell.length_c   1.000
_cell.angle_alpha   90.00
_cell.angle_beta   90.00
_cell.angle_gamma   90.00
#
_symmetry.space_group_name_H-M   'P 1'
#
loop_
_entity.id
_entity.type
_entity.pdbx_description
1 polymer ?
#
loop_
_entity_poly.entity_id
_entity_poly.type
_entity_poly.pdbx_seq_one_letter_code
_entity_poly.pdbx_strand_id
1 'polypeptide(L)'
;MSSPIKVNTRVGWAAQNPRLLLGEFGQETDTGNLKIGNGRQLWNDLPYHGCPGYWGSFWDSTSQTAALINTPQAILLRSGDSNSRGTTIASASRITVAHPGIYSLTFSIQFSNSDSSIHDVNVWLRKNNSGTSGDVPDSDSRFSVISRHGGIDGNVLGTVNYVLPLAGSDYLELMWATTNLAAYIHAEPSGATHPAIPGIICTVIQVASA
;
A
#
# COMPACT_ATOMS: atom_id res chain seq x y z
N MET A 1 27.48 10.95 33.57
CA MET A 1 27.85 11.62 32.32
C MET A 1 26.94 11.05 31.23
N SER A 2 26.09 11.89 30.65
CA SER A 2 25.25 11.43 29.53
C SER A 2 26.13 11.21 28.29
N SER A 3 26.15 10.02 27.74
CA SER A 3 26.79 9.78 26.45
C SER A 3 26.02 10.58 25.39
N PRO A 4 26.67 11.46 24.63
CA PRO A 4 25.96 12.19 23.59
C PRO A 4 25.45 11.22 22.53
N ILE A 5 24.28 11.51 21.94
CA ILE A 5 23.77 10.74 20.79
C ILE A 5 24.77 10.92 19.65
N LYS A 6 25.27 9.82 19.12
CA LYS A 6 26.12 9.86 17.93
C LYS A 6 25.24 10.06 16.69
N VAL A 7 25.66 10.90 15.77
CA VAL A 7 24.90 11.26 14.57
C VAL A 7 25.76 11.10 13.30
N ASN A 8 25.14 10.62 12.22
CA ASN A 8 25.73 10.56 10.88
C ASN A 8 24.60 10.41 9.87
N THR A 9 24.90 10.54 8.58
CA THR A 9 23.94 10.15 7.53
C THR A 9 23.84 8.63 7.44
N ARG A 10 22.75 8.09 6.87
CA ARG A 10 22.58 6.66 6.61
C ARG A 10 23.77 6.04 5.88
N VAL A 11 24.22 6.72 4.80
CA VAL A 11 25.38 6.27 4.01
C VAL A 11 26.67 6.33 4.84
N GLY A 12 26.86 7.38 5.62
CA GLY A 12 28.02 7.52 6.52
C GLY A 12 28.08 6.45 7.60
N TRP A 13 26.96 6.11 8.23
CA TRP A 13 26.86 5.01 9.18
C TRP A 13 27.17 3.66 8.54
N ALA A 14 26.57 3.38 7.38
CA ALA A 14 26.77 2.12 6.68
C ALA A 14 28.24 1.92 6.24
N ALA A 15 28.91 2.99 5.78
CA ALA A 15 30.31 2.94 5.35
C ALA A 15 31.27 2.74 6.54
N GLN A 16 31.04 3.44 7.65
CA GLN A 16 31.89 3.31 8.85
C GLN A 16 31.63 2.03 9.61
N ASN A 17 30.38 1.54 9.59
CA ASN A 17 29.90 0.33 10.24
C ASN A 17 30.46 0.14 11.67
N PRO A 18 30.38 1.14 12.57
CA PRO A 18 31.00 1.04 13.88
C PRO A 18 30.23 0.12 14.81
N ARG A 19 30.91 -0.36 15.87
CA ARG A 19 30.26 -1.00 17.00
C ARG A 19 29.85 0.07 18.01
N LEU A 20 28.57 0.23 18.27
CA LEU A 20 28.06 1.05 19.35
C LEU A 20 28.15 0.32 20.69
N LEU A 21 28.47 1.05 21.76
CA LEU A 21 28.49 0.50 23.11
C LEU A 21 27.08 0.08 23.53
N LEU A 22 26.97 -0.75 24.54
CA LEU A 22 25.66 -1.15 25.11
C LEU A 22 24.89 0.10 25.59
N GLY A 23 23.69 0.32 25.07
CA GLY A 23 22.84 1.45 25.38
C GLY A 23 23.25 2.77 24.70
N GLU A 24 24.27 2.78 23.84
CA GLU A 24 24.67 3.95 23.08
C GLU A 24 23.70 4.19 21.90
N PHE A 25 23.25 5.45 21.75
CA PHE A 25 22.33 5.85 20.68
C PHE A 25 23.10 6.31 19.45
N GLY A 26 22.70 5.84 18.29
CA GLY A 26 23.13 6.35 16.99
C GLY A 26 21.93 6.77 16.16
N GLN A 27 21.93 7.99 15.61
CA GLN A 27 20.87 8.55 14.81
C GLN A 27 21.33 8.84 13.39
N GLU A 28 20.52 8.51 12.41
CA GLU A 28 20.66 8.94 11.03
C GLU A 28 20.04 10.34 10.86
N THR A 29 20.85 11.31 10.44
CA THR A 29 20.41 12.71 10.32
C THR A 29 19.52 12.97 9.11
N ASP A 30 19.64 12.15 8.08
CA ASP A 30 18.91 12.24 6.82
C ASP A 30 17.58 11.45 6.83
N THR A 31 17.47 10.40 7.63
CA THR A 31 16.24 9.59 7.75
C THR A 31 15.49 9.78 9.07
N GLY A 32 16.19 10.27 10.11
CA GLY A 32 15.69 10.35 11.48
C GLY A 32 15.67 9.00 12.21
N ASN A 33 16.14 7.93 11.59
CA ASN A 33 16.17 6.60 12.17
C ASN A 33 17.15 6.51 13.34
N LEU A 34 16.82 5.64 14.30
CA LEU A 34 17.61 5.43 15.51
C LEU A 34 17.98 3.94 15.63
N LYS A 35 19.23 3.68 16.02
CA LYS A 35 19.69 2.36 16.48
C LYS A 35 20.30 2.49 17.87
N ILE A 36 20.18 1.41 18.66
CA ILE A 36 20.72 1.35 20.02
C ILE A 36 21.80 0.24 20.04
N GLY A 37 23.00 0.59 20.47
CA GLY A 37 24.09 -0.34 20.59
C GLY A 37 23.81 -1.43 21.63
N ASN A 38 24.12 -2.67 21.28
CA ASN A 38 24.09 -3.81 22.19
C ASN A 38 25.49 -4.24 22.64
N GLY A 39 26.54 -3.48 22.30
CA GLY A 39 27.93 -3.74 22.62
C GLY A 39 28.56 -4.93 21.88
N ARG A 40 27.83 -5.60 20.99
CA ARG A 40 28.27 -6.82 20.27
C ARG A 40 28.23 -6.68 18.76
N GLN A 41 27.11 -6.22 18.21
CA GLN A 41 26.87 -6.10 16.77
C GLN A 41 27.44 -4.81 16.20
N LEU A 42 27.79 -4.84 14.92
CA LEU A 42 28.15 -3.66 14.15
C LEU A 42 26.89 -2.89 13.75
N TRP A 43 27.03 -1.63 13.36
CA TRP A 43 25.91 -0.78 12.98
C TRP A 43 24.96 -1.42 11.96
N ASN A 44 25.50 -2.05 10.92
CA ASN A 44 24.67 -2.63 9.85
C ASN A 44 23.81 -3.81 10.33
N ASP A 45 24.24 -4.51 11.37
CA ASP A 45 23.55 -5.68 11.95
C ASP A 45 22.58 -5.31 13.08
N LEU A 46 22.64 -4.06 13.60
CA LEU A 46 21.72 -3.60 14.62
C LEU A 46 20.34 -3.33 14.03
N PRO A 47 19.25 -3.73 14.71
CA PRO A 47 17.89 -3.33 14.31
C PRO A 47 17.66 -1.84 14.52
N TYR A 48 16.79 -1.25 13.69
CA TYR A 48 16.26 0.08 13.94
C TYR A 48 15.29 0.08 15.12
N HIS A 49 15.31 1.13 15.90
CA HIS A 49 14.35 1.36 16.98
C HIS A 49 13.30 2.36 16.53
N GLY A 50 12.03 1.93 16.60
CA GLY A 50 10.88 2.72 16.15
C GLY A 50 10.56 2.52 14.66
N CYS A 51 9.31 2.71 14.32
CA CYS A 51 8.88 2.78 12.93
C CYS A 51 9.19 4.19 12.42
N PRO A 52 9.88 4.36 11.29
CA PRO A 52 10.20 5.69 10.73
C PRO A 52 8.97 6.48 10.32
N GLY A 53 7.77 5.91 10.41
CA GLY A 53 6.53 6.58 10.05
C GLY A 53 6.36 6.74 8.55
N TYR A 54 6.87 5.78 7.75
CA TYR A 54 6.62 5.75 6.31
C TYR A 54 5.19 5.31 6.04
N TRP A 55 4.49 6.11 5.26
CA TRP A 55 3.09 5.84 4.92
C TRP A 55 2.71 6.54 3.63
N GLY A 56 1.60 6.11 3.04
CA GLY A 56 0.95 6.78 1.94
C GLY A 56 -0.53 6.49 1.91
N SER A 57 -1.30 7.47 1.47
CA SER A 57 -2.73 7.37 1.21
C SER A 57 -2.99 7.76 -0.23
N PHE A 58 -3.66 6.87 -0.96
CA PHE A 58 -3.89 6.99 -2.40
C PHE A 58 -5.35 6.69 -2.71
N TRP A 59 -5.90 7.33 -3.73
CA TRP A 59 -7.29 7.12 -4.12
C TRP A 59 -7.53 7.41 -5.60
N ASP A 60 -8.69 7.03 -6.08
CA ASP A 60 -9.19 7.43 -7.37
C ASP A 60 -10.65 7.86 -7.26
N SER A 61 -10.97 9.08 -7.70
CA SER A 61 -12.30 9.65 -7.70
C SER A 61 -13.02 9.49 -9.03
N THR A 62 -12.55 8.55 -9.88
CA THR A 62 -13.21 8.20 -11.14
C THR A 62 -13.64 6.75 -11.14
N SER A 63 -14.78 6.45 -11.75
CA SER A 63 -15.22 5.08 -11.95
C SER A 63 -14.28 4.32 -12.90
N GLN A 64 -14.08 3.01 -12.66
CA GLN A 64 -13.23 2.17 -13.47
C GLN A 64 -14.02 0.93 -13.92
N THR A 65 -14.06 0.69 -15.23
CA THR A 65 -14.70 -0.48 -15.83
C THR A 65 -13.65 -1.46 -16.35
N ALA A 66 -13.96 -2.74 -16.29
CA ALA A 66 -13.09 -3.76 -16.87
C ALA A 66 -13.13 -3.68 -18.39
N ALA A 67 -11.98 -3.86 -19.02
CA ALA A 67 -11.92 -3.92 -20.49
C ALA A 67 -12.48 -5.26 -21.02
N LEU A 68 -12.23 -6.36 -20.29
CA LEU A 68 -12.68 -7.71 -20.63
C LEU A 68 -13.05 -8.48 -19.36
N ILE A 69 -14.00 -9.40 -19.47
CA ILE A 69 -14.34 -10.33 -18.38
C ILE A 69 -13.19 -11.29 -18.09
N ASN A 70 -13.06 -11.71 -16.84
CA ASN A 70 -12.08 -12.68 -16.37
C ASN A 70 -10.62 -12.34 -16.77
N THR A 71 -10.34 -11.06 -16.99
CA THR A 71 -9.02 -10.61 -17.43
C THR A 71 -8.42 -9.69 -16.35
N PRO A 72 -7.24 -10.04 -15.82
CA PRO A 72 -6.54 -9.22 -14.84
C PRO A 72 -6.21 -7.83 -15.37
N GLN A 73 -6.53 -6.81 -14.60
CA GLN A 73 -6.13 -5.44 -14.86
C GLN A 73 -5.79 -4.71 -13.56
N ALA A 74 -4.89 -3.73 -13.63
CA ALA A 74 -4.51 -2.95 -12.46
C ALA A 74 -5.61 -1.94 -12.11
N ILE A 75 -5.89 -1.80 -10.81
CA ILE A 75 -6.73 -0.74 -10.28
C ILE A 75 -5.90 0.56 -10.30
N LEU A 76 -6.51 1.63 -10.79
CA LEU A 76 -5.87 2.93 -10.87
C LEU A 76 -6.04 3.72 -9.58
N LEU A 77 -4.97 4.42 -9.19
CA LEU A 77 -4.85 5.30 -8.04
C LEU A 77 -4.26 6.63 -8.55
N ARG A 78 -5.10 7.53 -9.04
CA ARG A 78 -4.65 8.75 -9.72
C ARG A 78 -4.36 9.92 -8.79
N SER A 79 -4.69 9.78 -7.51
CA SER A 79 -4.50 10.82 -6.49
C SER A 79 -3.77 10.25 -5.28
N GLY A 80 -3.07 11.10 -4.55
CA GLY A 80 -2.38 10.72 -3.31
C GLY A 80 -2.22 11.92 -2.38
N ASP A 81 -2.10 11.65 -1.09
CA ASP A 81 -1.85 12.67 -0.09
C ASP A 81 -0.43 13.22 -0.27
N SER A 82 -0.31 14.54 -0.38
CA SER A 82 0.97 15.25 -0.52
C SER A 82 1.92 15.07 0.67
N ASN A 83 1.40 14.68 1.83
CA ASN A 83 2.18 14.38 3.02
C ASN A 83 2.65 12.91 3.09
N SER A 84 2.31 12.09 2.09
CA SER A 84 2.82 10.71 2.00
C SER A 84 4.34 10.70 2.09
N ARG A 85 4.88 9.79 2.91
CA ARG A 85 6.32 9.74 3.19
C ARG A 85 6.87 8.33 2.96
N GLY A 86 7.90 8.22 2.11
CA GLY A 86 8.56 6.95 1.81
C GLY A 86 7.72 5.99 0.97
N THR A 87 6.55 6.42 0.49
CA THR A 87 5.70 5.70 -0.45
C THR A 87 5.19 6.66 -1.53
N THR A 88 5.11 6.19 -2.76
CA THR A 88 4.68 6.99 -3.93
C THR A 88 3.85 6.14 -4.88
N ILE A 89 3.07 6.80 -5.75
CA ILE A 89 2.42 6.15 -6.89
C ILE A 89 3.22 6.41 -8.16
N ALA A 90 3.51 5.35 -8.90
CA ALA A 90 4.03 5.39 -10.26
C ALA A 90 3.04 4.75 -11.24
N SER A 91 3.01 5.24 -12.49
CA SER A 91 2.14 4.71 -13.56
C SER A 91 0.66 4.62 -13.17
N ALA A 92 0.20 5.48 -12.28
CA ALA A 92 -1.16 5.54 -11.74
C ALA A 92 -1.69 4.25 -11.08
N SER A 93 -0.88 3.19 -10.89
CA SER A 93 -1.29 1.93 -10.27
C SER A 93 -0.25 1.35 -9.31
N ARG A 94 1.03 1.71 -9.48
CA ARG A 94 2.15 1.11 -8.74
C ARG A 94 2.43 1.87 -7.47
N ILE A 95 2.14 1.26 -6.34
CA ILE A 95 2.51 1.77 -5.02
C ILE A 95 3.96 1.34 -4.76
N THR A 96 4.89 2.28 -4.80
CA THR A 96 6.33 2.03 -4.61
C THR A 96 6.75 2.44 -3.21
N VAL A 97 7.53 1.59 -2.52
CA VAL A 97 8.10 1.90 -1.21
C VAL A 97 9.59 2.23 -1.34
N ALA A 98 10.05 3.30 -0.68
CA ALA A 98 11.45 3.72 -0.73
C ALA A 98 12.35 2.92 0.23
N HIS A 99 11.79 2.33 1.28
CA HIS A 99 12.53 1.70 2.38
C HIS A 99 12.09 0.26 2.59
N PRO A 100 13.01 -0.65 2.98
CA PRO A 100 12.65 -2.01 3.32
C PRO A 100 11.88 -2.05 4.65
N GLY A 101 10.98 -3.03 4.81
CA GLY A 101 10.22 -3.22 6.05
C GLY A 101 9.02 -4.12 5.89
N ILE A 102 8.26 -4.26 6.97
CA ILE A 102 6.94 -4.88 6.96
C ILE A 102 5.92 -3.77 6.76
N TYR A 103 5.07 -3.94 5.76
CA TYR A 103 4.05 -2.97 5.42
C TYR A 103 2.65 -3.54 5.59
N SER A 104 1.76 -2.74 6.17
CA SER A 104 0.32 -2.96 6.16
C SER A 104 -0.27 -2.16 5.00
N LEU A 105 -0.99 -2.85 4.11
CA LEU A 105 -1.75 -2.25 3.02
C LEU A 105 -3.22 -2.54 3.25
N THR A 106 -4.03 -1.50 3.30
CA THR A 106 -5.50 -1.61 3.41
C THR A 106 -6.14 -0.91 2.23
N PHE A 107 -7.07 -1.57 1.57
CA PHE A 107 -7.90 -0.91 0.57
C PHE A 107 -9.38 -0.90 0.95
N SER A 108 -10.10 0.04 0.40
CA SER A 108 -11.56 0.12 0.41
C SER A 108 -12.03 0.47 -1.00
N ILE A 109 -12.80 -0.42 -1.63
CA ILE A 109 -13.27 -0.28 -3.02
C ILE A 109 -14.80 -0.28 -3.05
N GLN A 110 -15.37 0.69 -3.73
CA GLN A 110 -16.81 0.77 -4.02
C GLN A 110 -17.09 -0.04 -5.29
N PHE A 111 -17.70 -1.22 -5.16
CA PHE A 111 -18.16 -1.97 -6.32
C PHE A 111 -19.64 -1.69 -6.57
N SER A 112 -20.00 -1.49 -7.85
CA SER A 112 -21.39 -1.39 -8.29
C SER A 112 -21.66 -2.41 -9.40
N ASN A 113 -22.93 -2.80 -9.51
CA ASN A 113 -23.40 -3.74 -10.53
C ASN A 113 -24.72 -3.21 -11.14
N SER A 114 -24.68 -2.95 -12.44
CA SER A 114 -25.84 -2.43 -13.20
C SER A 114 -26.71 -3.53 -13.81
N ASP A 115 -26.38 -4.82 -13.60
CA ASP A 115 -27.16 -5.96 -14.10
C ASP A 115 -28.15 -6.50 -13.04
N SER A 116 -29.13 -7.25 -13.53
CA SER A 116 -30.16 -7.93 -12.71
C SER A 116 -29.67 -9.24 -12.08
N SER A 117 -28.44 -9.68 -12.38
CA SER A 117 -27.79 -10.87 -11.80
C SER A 117 -26.64 -10.46 -10.90
N ILE A 118 -26.31 -11.31 -9.91
CA ILE A 118 -25.12 -11.14 -9.06
C ILE A 118 -23.88 -11.46 -9.89
N HIS A 119 -22.83 -10.65 -9.75
CA HIS A 119 -21.55 -10.86 -10.41
C HIS A 119 -20.40 -10.80 -9.41
N ASP A 120 -19.39 -11.62 -9.67
CA ASP A 120 -18.21 -11.68 -8.80
C ASP A 120 -17.09 -10.78 -9.31
N VAL A 121 -16.40 -10.16 -8.39
CA VAL A 121 -15.17 -9.42 -8.59
C VAL A 121 -14.08 -10.02 -7.71
N ASN A 122 -12.93 -10.32 -8.29
CA ASN A 122 -11.75 -10.73 -7.56
C ASN A 122 -10.76 -9.56 -7.46
N VAL A 123 -10.10 -9.43 -6.30
CA VAL A 123 -9.03 -8.43 -6.05
C VAL A 123 -7.87 -9.10 -5.36
N TRP A 124 -6.64 -8.87 -5.88
CA TRP A 124 -5.42 -9.44 -5.32
C TRP A 124 -4.23 -8.50 -5.47
N LEU A 125 -3.11 -8.85 -4.86
CA LEU A 125 -1.86 -8.11 -4.98
C LEU A 125 -0.96 -8.70 -6.06
N ARG A 126 -0.27 -7.81 -6.79
CA ARG A 126 0.84 -8.13 -7.69
C ARG A 126 2.06 -7.32 -7.27
N LYS A 127 3.22 -7.97 -7.25
CA LYS A 127 4.49 -7.39 -6.78
C LYS A 127 5.55 -7.46 -7.88
N ASN A 128 6.21 -6.33 -8.17
CA ASN A 128 7.42 -6.22 -9.00
C ASN A 128 7.35 -6.86 -10.39
N ASN A 129 6.17 -7.11 -10.94
CA ASN A 129 6.01 -7.75 -12.23
C ASN A 129 4.72 -7.30 -12.92
N SER A 130 4.73 -7.23 -14.24
CA SER A 130 3.54 -6.94 -15.05
C SER A 130 2.73 -8.18 -15.43
N GLY A 131 3.24 -9.39 -15.16
CA GLY A 131 2.60 -10.67 -15.46
C GLY A 131 2.12 -11.42 -14.21
N THR A 132 1.43 -12.54 -14.42
CA THR A 132 0.87 -13.38 -13.34
C THR A 132 1.92 -13.98 -12.41
N SER A 133 3.19 -14.08 -12.86
CA SER A 133 4.31 -14.49 -12.00
C SER A 133 4.62 -13.52 -10.86
N GLY A 134 4.06 -12.29 -10.91
CA GLY A 134 4.14 -11.32 -9.84
C GLY A 134 2.95 -11.37 -8.88
N ASP A 135 1.94 -12.20 -9.13
CA ASP A 135 0.79 -12.32 -8.24
C ASP A 135 1.22 -12.89 -6.89
N VAL A 136 0.86 -12.20 -5.83
CA VAL A 136 1.20 -12.60 -4.45
C VAL A 136 0.31 -13.77 -4.05
N PRO A 137 0.87 -14.93 -3.68
CA PRO A 137 0.07 -16.08 -3.26
C PRO A 137 -0.87 -15.72 -2.10
N ASP A 138 -2.05 -16.33 -2.09
CA ASP A 138 -3.07 -16.21 -1.03
C ASP A 138 -3.56 -14.76 -0.78
N SER A 139 -3.38 -13.85 -1.74
CA SER A 139 -3.85 -12.46 -1.66
C SER A 139 -5.20 -12.22 -2.36
N ASP A 140 -5.76 -13.21 -3.05
CA ASP A 140 -7.03 -13.04 -3.76
C ASP A 140 -8.23 -13.00 -2.81
N SER A 141 -9.11 -12.06 -3.05
CA SER A 141 -10.37 -11.90 -2.31
C SER A 141 -11.51 -11.71 -3.30
N ARG A 142 -12.58 -12.49 -3.12
CA ARG A 142 -13.77 -12.43 -3.96
C ARG A 142 -14.89 -11.66 -3.30
N PHE A 143 -15.50 -10.76 -4.06
CA PHE A 143 -16.67 -9.98 -3.69
C PHE A 143 -17.81 -10.28 -4.64
N SER A 144 -18.94 -10.77 -4.12
CA SER A 144 -20.17 -10.96 -4.90
C SER A 144 -20.98 -9.65 -4.86
N VAL A 145 -20.98 -8.92 -5.95
CA VAL A 145 -21.70 -7.65 -6.06
C VAL A 145 -23.16 -7.93 -6.37
N ILE A 146 -24.02 -7.51 -5.45
CA ILE A 146 -25.47 -7.75 -5.54
C ILE A 146 -26.07 -7.18 -6.82
N SER A 147 -27.15 -7.79 -7.29
CA SER A 147 -27.86 -7.36 -8.50
C SER A 147 -28.49 -5.98 -8.35
N ARG A 148 -28.67 -5.29 -9.47
CA ARG A 148 -29.52 -4.10 -9.58
C ARG A 148 -30.93 -4.39 -9.13
N HIS A 149 -31.53 -3.50 -8.36
CA HIS A 149 -32.91 -3.61 -7.88
C HIS A 149 -33.65 -2.28 -8.03
N GLY A 150 -34.87 -2.34 -8.57
CA GLY A 150 -35.75 -1.15 -8.69
C GLY A 150 -35.15 0.01 -9.49
N GLY A 151 -34.26 -0.27 -10.43
CA GLY A 151 -33.56 0.79 -11.20
C GLY A 151 -32.31 1.36 -10.54
N ILE A 152 -31.96 0.89 -9.34
CA ILE A 152 -30.76 1.29 -8.58
C ILE A 152 -29.71 0.18 -8.70
N ASP A 153 -28.48 0.53 -9.05
CA ASP A 153 -27.38 -0.40 -9.13
C ASP A 153 -27.09 -1.04 -7.77
N GLY A 154 -26.75 -2.33 -7.79
CA GLY A 154 -26.32 -3.03 -6.60
C GLY A 154 -24.93 -2.54 -6.16
N ASN A 155 -24.72 -2.37 -4.84
CA ASN A 155 -23.45 -1.86 -4.33
C ASN A 155 -22.89 -2.77 -3.25
N VAL A 156 -21.56 -2.92 -3.23
CA VAL A 156 -20.81 -3.59 -2.17
C VAL A 156 -19.51 -2.86 -1.89
N LEU A 157 -19.18 -2.69 -0.62
CA LEU A 157 -17.89 -2.16 -0.18
C LEU A 157 -16.95 -3.35 0.08
N GLY A 158 -15.91 -3.47 -0.74
CA GLY A 158 -14.83 -4.44 -0.55
C GLY A 158 -13.69 -3.82 0.23
N THR A 159 -13.30 -4.44 1.36
CA THR A 159 -12.18 -3.99 2.18
C THR A 159 -11.35 -5.19 2.61
N VAL A 160 -10.02 -5.12 2.39
CA VAL A 160 -9.06 -6.14 2.86
C VAL A 160 -7.81 -5.44 3.37
N ASN A 161 -7.17 -6.06 4.35
CA ASN A 161 -5.86 -5.68 4.86
C ASN A 161 -4.85 -6.79 4.56
N TYR A 162 -3.67 -6.39 4.08
CA TYR A 162 -2.53 -7.26 3.90
C TYR A 162 -1.36 -6.79 4.75
N VAL A 163 -0.57 -7.73 5.24
CA VAL A 163 0.71 -7.43 5.90
C VAL A 163 1.79 -8.25 5.22
N LEU A 164 2.80 -7.59 4.64
CA LEU A 164 3.82 -8.27 3.85
C LEU A 164 5.18 -7.57 3.92
N PRO A 165 6.30 -8.34 3.77
CA PRO A 165 7.63 -7.77 3.67
C PRO A 165 7.87 -7.15 2.29
N LEU A 166 8.42 -5.93 2.27
CA LEU A 166 8.85 -5.25 1.05
C LEU A 166 10.31 -4.81 1.19
N ALA A 167 11.06 -4.96 0.12
CA ALA A 167 12.38 -4.37 -0.02
C ALA A 167 12.27 -2.91 -0.48
N GLY A 168 13.33 -2.13 -0.30
CA GLY A 168 13.38 -0.78 -0.86
C GLY A 168 13.28 -0.83 -2.39
N SER A 169 12.45 0.02 -2.95
CA SER A 169 12.07 0.10 -4.37
C SER A 169 11.13 -1.00 -4.87
N ASP A 170 10.66 -1.89 -4.01
CA ASP A 170 9.54 -2.77 -4.37
C ASP A 170 8.30 -1.94 -4.69
N TYR A 171 7.49 -2.43 -5.64
CA TYR A 171 6.16 -1.89 -5.88
C TYR A 171 5.07 -2.97 -5.82
N LEU A 172 3.88 -2.53 -5.42
CA LEU A 172 2.66 -3.33 -5.43
C LEU A 172 1.63 -2.70 -6.38
N GLU A 173 0.86 -3.54 -7.03
CA GLU A 173 -0.35 -3.17 -7.74
C GLU A 173 -1.54 -3.95 -7.16
N LEU A 174 -2.66 -3.28 -6.96
CA LEU A 174 -3.94 -3.94 -6.74
C LEU A 174 -4.47 -4.35 -8.11
N MET A 175 -4.62 -5.65 -8.31
CA MET A 175 -5.20 -6.23 -9.52
C MET A 175 -6.66 -6.57 -9.27
N TRP A 176 -7.47 -6.52 -10.32
CA TRP A 176 -8.84 -6.98 -10.27
C TRP A 176 -9.29 -7.65 -11.57
N ALA A 177 -10.31 -8.47 -11.45
CA ALA A 177 -11.01 -9.07 -12.57
C ALA A 177 -12.49 -9.25 -12.20
N THR A 178 -13.38 -9.18 -13.16
CA THR A 178 -14.82 -9.37 -12.97
C THR A 178 -15.36 -10.44 -13.88
N THR A 179 -16.41 -11.14 -13.45
CA THR A 179 -17.14 -12.13 -14.25
C THR A 179 -18.09 -11.49 -15.27
N ASN A 180 -18.40 -10.20 -15.11
CA ASN A 180 -19.28 -9.45 -16.04
C ASN A 180 -18.92 -7.96 -16.05
N LEU A 181 -18.99 -7.32 -17.21
CA LEU A 181 -18.66 -5.90 -17.37
C LEU A 181 -19.67 -4.95 -16.69
N ALA A 182 -20.84 -5.43 -16.30
CA ALA A 182 -21.80 -4.68 -15.50
C ALA A 182 -21.34 -4.45 -14.07
N ALA A 183 -20.40 -5.26 -13.55
CA ALA A 183 -19.75 -5.04 -12.26
C ALA A 183 -18.49 -4.19 -12.46
N TYR A 184 -18.43 -3.05 -11.78
CA TYR A 184 -17.39 -2.01 -11.96
C TYR A 184 -17.04 -1.33 -10.64
N ILE A 185 -15.91 -0.63 -10.62
CA ILE A 185 -15.52 0.23 -9.50
C ILE A 185 -16.23 1.59 -9.68
N HIS A 186 -17.02 1.98 -8.69
CA HIS A 186 -17.88 3.15 -8.75
C HIS A 186 -17.30 4.31 -7.92
N ALA A 187 -17.19 5.47 -8.53
CA ALA A 187 -16.93 6.73 -7.86
C ALA A 187 -18.12 7.67 -8.05
N GLU A 188 -18.46 8.44 -7.03
CA GLU A 188 -19.59 9.34 -7.04
C GLU A 188 -19.15 10.79 -6.78
N PRO A 189 -19.62 11.78 -7.53
CA PRO A 189 -19.32 13.18 -7.26
C PRO A 189 -19.96 13.64 -5.94
N SER A 190 -19.50 14.77 -5.41
CA SER A 190 -20.11 15.35 -4.21
C SER A 190 -21.57 15.72 -4.47
N GLY A 191 -22.44 15.33 -3.54
CA GLY A 191 -23.85 15.70 -3.50
C GLY A 191 -24.12 16.88 -2.56
N ALA A 192 -25.38 17.25 -2.42
CA ALA A 192 -25.80 18.31 -1.50
C ALA A 192 -25.61 17.92 -0.01
N THR A 193 -25.57 16.62 0.29
CA THR A 193 -25.56 16.06 1.65
C THR A 193 -24.28 15.29 2.01
N HIS A 194 -23.40 15.03 1.05
CA HIS A 194 -22.18 14.25 1.25
C HIS A 194 -21.05 14.72 0.33
N PRO A 195 -19.77 14.57 0.76
CA PRO A 195 -18.62 14.78 -0.12
C PRO A 195 -18.56 13.72 -1.24
N ALA A 196 -17.65 13.90 -2.20
CA ALA A 196 -17.38 12.91 -3.24
C ALA A 196 -16.96 11.57 -2.62
N ILE A 197 -17.38 10.47 -3.26
CA ILE A 197 -17.04 9.10 -2.87
C ILE A 197 -15.99 8.58 -3.88
N PRO A 198 -14.73 8.38 -3.47
CA PRO A 198 -13.74 7.73 -4.31
C PRO A 198 -14.12 6.28 -4.61
N GLY A 199 -13.86 5.81 -5.83
CA GLY A 199 -14.06 4.41 -6.20
C GLY A 199 -13.14 3.46 -5.46
N ILE A 200 -11.94 3.95 -5.10
CA ILE A 200 -10.98 3.24 -4.26
C ILE A 200 -10.22 4.23 -3.37
N ILE A 201 -9.95 3.80 -2.14
CA ILE A 201 -8.95 4.37 -1.24
C ILE A 201 -7.99 3.23 -0.87
N CYS A 202 -6.69 3.49 -0.92
CA CYS A 202 -5.66 2.55 -0.51
C CYS A 202 -4.66 3.26 0.41
N THR A 203 -4.40 2.68 1.56
CA THR A 203 -3.44 3.19 2.55
C THR A 203 -2.35 2.15 2.76
N VAL A 204 -1.10 2.61 2.77
CA VAL A 204 0.08 1.78 3.02
C VAL A 204 0.86 2.37 4.18
N ILE A 205 1.16 1.57 5.18
CA ILE A 205 1.87 1.99 6.40
C ILE A 205 2.97 0.99 6.70
N GLN A 206 4.20 1.47 6.92
CA GLN A 206 5.25 0.63 7.46
C GLN A 206 4.98 0.36 8.95
N VAL A 207 4.80 -0.90 9.31
CA VAL A 207 4.48 -1.32 10.68
C VAL A 207 5.69 -1.83 11.44
N ALA A 208 6.76 -2.24 10.71
CA ALA A 208 8.06 -2.57 11.29
C ALA A 208 9.17 -2.27 10.28
N SER A 209 10.37 -1.92 10.76
CA SER A 209 11.60 -1.91 9.97
C SER A 209 12.08 -3.33 9.67
N ALA A 210 12.79 -3.52 8.56
CA ALA A 210 13.44 -4.80 8.24
C ALA A 210 14.70 -4.98 9.08
#